data_57cd7ea9a90502f2dd377f3da2773155
#
_entry.id   57cd7ea9a90502f2dd377f3da2773155
#
_cell.length_a   1.000
_cell.length_b   1.000
_cell.length_c   1.000
_cell.angle_alpha   90.00
_cell.angle_beta   90.00
_cell.angle_gamma   90.00
#
_symmetry.space_group_name_H-M   'P 1'
#
loop_
_entity.id
_entity.type
_entity.pdbx_description
1 polymer ?
#
loop_
_entity_poly.entity_id
_entity_poly.type
_entity_poly.pdbx_seq_one_letter_code
_entity_poly.pdbx_strand_id
1 'polypeptide(L)'
;MLKLIDVHQKFEIGTVNEKHVLHGINLNVNEGDFIGGNGAGKSTMLNAISGSNAITSGKIIIDDIDLTKSPEHKRAKYIGRVFQDTRMGTASDLSIEENLAIAYRRGKSRTLRFGITREEKEMYKKILAELDLGLDKRLKDKTRYLSGGQRQALTLLMATFHHPKLLLLDEHTAALDPKTAKKVLDLTVKFVGENNLTALMVTHNMKDALRIGNRIIMLHKGQIILDISGEEKKKLDVPDLLAMFEKASGEEINNDRMLLN
;
A
#
# COMPACT_ATOMS: atom_id res chain seq x y z
N MET A 1 -13.55 -10.03 -2.87
CA MET A 1 -12.73 -8.92 -3.35
C MET A 1 -11.34 -9.42 -3.79
N LEU A 2 -10.26 -9.42 -2.96
CA LEU A 2 -8.98 -10.05 -3.33
C LEU A 2 -8.92 -11.49 -2.85
N LYS A 3 -8.50 -12.41 -3.72
CA LYS A 3 -8.20 -13.80 -3.36
C LYS A 3 -6.81 -14.17 -3.86
N LEU A 4 -5.95 -14.60 -2.96
CA LEU A 4 -4.69 -15.28 -3.24
C LEU A 4 -4.90 -16.77 -2.98
N ILE A 5 -4.59 -17.61 -3.96
CA ILE A 5 -4.81 -19.05 -3.89
C ILE A 5 -3.48 -19.73 -4.18
N ASP A 6 -2.90 -20.35 -3.16
CA ASP A 6 -1.66 -21.12 -3.22
C ASP A 6 -0.53 -20.38 -3.96
N VAL A 7 -0.32 -19.10 -3.60
CA VAL A 7 0.63 -18.22 -4.29
C VAL A 7 2.06 -18.53 -3.86
N HIS A 8 2.87 -18.94 -4.81
CA HIS A 8 4.31 -19.18 -4.65
C HIS A 8 5.11 -18.17 -5.47
N GLN A 9 6.22 -17.69 -4.87
CA GLN A 9 7.16 -16.81 -5.54
C GLN A 9 8.58 -17.29 -5.32
N LYS A 10 9.25 -17.64 -6.41
CA LYS A 10 10.67 -17.98 -6.44
C LYS A 10 11.43 -16.97 -7.30
N PHE A 11 12.65 -16.66 -6.90
CA PHE A 11 13.59 -15.85 -7.64
C PHE A 11 14.78 -16.71 -8.05
N GLU A 12 15.44 -16.35 -9.16
CA GLU A 12 16.64 -17.00 -9.69
C GLU A 12 16.51 -18.53 -9.84
N ILE A 13 15.34 -18.95 -10.37
CA ILE A 13 14.96 -20.36 -10.51
C ILE A 13 16.00 -21.13 -11.31
N GLY A 14 16.41 -22.28 -10.77
CA GLY A 14 17.40 -23.18 -11.40
C GLY A 14 18.84 -22.73 -11.24
N THR A 15 19.11 -21.71 -10.43
CA THR A 15 20.48 -21.28 -10.08
C THR A 15 20.83 -21.62 -8.65
N VAL A 16 22.11 -21.52 -8.30
CA VAL A 16 22.60 -21.68 -6.91
C VAL A 16 22.05 -20.63 -5.94
N ASN A 17 21.50 -19.53 -6.47
CA ASN A 17 20.91 -18.44 -5.70
C ASN A 17 19.38 -18.51 -5.66
N GLU A 18 18.76 -19.63 -6.06
CA GLU A 18 17.30 -19.77 -6.01
C GLU A 18 16.77 -19.47 -4.60
N LYS A 19 15.84 -18.52 -4.51
CA LYS A 19 15.16 -18.15 -3.27
C LYS A 19 13.67 -18.33 -3.43
N HIS A 20 13.09 -19.21 -2.65
CA HIS A 20 11.65 -19.34 -2.49
C HIS A 20 11.21 -18.37 -1.39
N VAL A 21 10.43 -17.35 -1.74
CA VAL A 21 10.08 -16.23 -0.83
C VAL A 21 8.64 -16.29 -0.37
N LEU A 22 7.71 -16.73 -1.22
CA LEU A 22 6.32 -16.98 -0.82
C LEU A 22 6.02 -18.47 -0.97
N HIS A 23 5.50 -19.05 0.10
CA HIS A 23 5.32 -20.49 0.25
C HIS A 23 3.85 -20.88 0.34
N GLY A 24 3.09 -20.75 -0.76
CA GLY A 24 1.68 -21.15 -0.80
C GLY A 24 0.78 -20.18 -0.03
N ILE A 25 0.89 -18.88 -0.29
CA ILE A 25 0.04 -17.87 0.35
C ILE A 25 -1.41 -18.07 -0.06
N ASN A 26 -2.27 -18.28 0.95
CA ASN A 26 -3.71 -18.26 0.83
C ASN A 26 -4.25 -17.08 1.64
N LEU A 27 -4.94 -16.14 0.98
CA LEU A 27 -5.50 -14.95 1.62
C LEU A 27 -6.78 -14.51 0.93
N ASN A 28 -7.84 -14.37 1.69
CA ASN A 28 -9.08 -13.73 1.25
C ASN A 28 -9.20 -12.36 1.92
N VAL A 29 -9.37 -11.32 1.13
CA VAL A 29 -9.62 -9.94 1.59
C VAL A 29 -11.01 -9.55 1.14
N ASN A 30 -11.86 -9.14 2.07
CA ASN A 30 -13.22 -8.69 1.78
C ASN A 30 -13.23 -7.22 1.37
N GLU A 31 -14.33 -6.78 0.78
CA GLU A 31 -14.56 -5.38 0.48
C GLU A 31 -14.62 -4.56 1.79
N GLY A 32 -13.93 -3.43 1.81
CA GLY A 32 -13.82 -2.59 3.00
C GLY A 32 -12.83 -3.06 4.07
N ASP A 33 -12.17 -4.23 3.89
CA ASP A 33 -11.11 -4.64 4.81
C ASP A 33 -9.93 -3.65 4.75
N PHE A 34 -9.49 -3.21 5.92
CA PHE A 34 -8.23 -2.50 6.08
C PHE A 34 -7.28 -3.38 6.91
N ILE A 35 -6.33 -3.99 6.25
CA ILE A 35 -5.45 -5.00 6.82
C ILE A 35 -4.07 -4.42 7.07
N GLY A 36 -3.62 -4.46 8.32
CA GLY A 36 -2.22 -4.24 8.68
C GLY A 36 -1.43 -5.55 8.59
N GLY A 37 -0.21 -5.50 8.04
CA GLY A 37 0.63 -6.69 7.92
C GLY A 37 2.08 -6.43 8.31
N ASN A 38 2.72 -7.42 8.94
CA ASN A 38 4.14 -7.42 9.28
C ASN A 38 4.78 -8.78 8.94
N GLY A 39 6.12 -8.84 8.91
CA GLY A 39 6.88 -10.09 8.69
C GLY A 39 7.63 -10.21 7.36
N ALA A 40 8.38 -11.29 7.17
CA ALA A 40 9.20 -11.54 5.98
C ALA A 40 8.34 -11.94 4.77
N GLY A 41 8.61 -11.35 3.60
CA GLY A 41 7.87 -11.61 2.36
C GLY A 41 6.82 -10.57 1.98
N LYS A 42 6.61 -9.54 2.80
CA LYS A 42 5.57 -8.49 2.63
C LYS A 42 5.65 -7.76 1.28
N SER A 43 6.78 -7.13 0.99
CA SER A 43 6.96 -6.38 -0.25
C SER A 43 6.89 -7.30 -1.47
N THR A 44 7.35 -8.56 -1.32
CA THR A 44 7.20 -9.58 -2.37
C THR A 44 5.72 -9.90 -2.62
N MET A 45 4.92 -10.03 -1.56
CA MET A 45 3.48 -10.24 -1.69
C MET A 45 2.79 -9.03 -2.35
N LEU A 46 3.12 -7.80 -1.94
CA LEU A 46 2.58 -6.59 -2.59
C LEU A 46 3.00 -6.50 -4.07
N ASN A 47 4.25 -6.84 -4.39
CA ASN A 47 4.76 -6.87 -5.76
C ASN A 47 4.07 -7.95 -6.61
N ALA A 48 3.77 -9.11 -6.03
CA ALA A 48 2.99 -10.16 -6.70
C ALA A 48 1.56 -9.68 -6.99
N ILE A 49 0.89 -9.05 -6.01
CA ILE A 49 -0.48 -8.53 -6.16
C ILE A 49 -0.52 -7.41 -7.20
N SER A 50 0.41 -6.45 -7.15
CA SER A 50 0.48 -5.33 -8.11
C SER A 50 0.87 -5.77 -9.52
N GLY A 51 1.51 -6.94 -9.67
CA GLY A 51 2.02 -7.45 -10.95
C GLY A 51 3.40 -6.89 -11.34
N SER A 52 4.09 -6.23 -10.41
CA SER A 52 5.50 -5.83 -10.60
C SER A 52 6.41 -7.05 -10.67
N ASN A 53 6.04 -8.15 -10.00
CA ASN A 53 6.67 -9.46 -10.13
C ASN A 53 5.63 -10.50 -10.56
N ALA A 54 5.98 -11.33 -11.55
CA ALA A 54 5.16 -12.49 -11.90
C ALA A 54 5.31 -13.57 -10.81
N ILE A 55 4.22 -14.18 -10.39
CA ILE A 55 4.25 -15.32 -9.45
C ILE A 55 4.72 -16.60 -10.14
N THR A 56 5.32 -17.52 -9.38
CA THR A 56 5.78 -18.81 -9.89
C THR A 56 4.62 -19.77 -10.11
N SER A 57 3.69 -19.84 -9.16
CA SER A 57 2.45 -20.64 -9.25
C SER A 57 1.36 -20.04 -8.36
N GLY A 58 0.14 -20.55 -8.50
CA GLY A 58 -1.03 -20.08 -7.77
C GLY A 58 -1.89 -19.11 -8.59
N LYS A 59 -2.81 -18.41 -7.91
CA LYS A 59 -3.73 -17.47 -8.55
C LYS A 59 -3.90 -16.18 -7.76
N ILE A 60 -4.10 -15.07 -8.47
CA ILE A 60 -4.42 -13.75 -7.92
C ILE A 60 -5.68 -13.26 -8.60
N ILE A 61 -6.75 -13.09 -7.82
CA ILE A 61 -8.09 -12.74 -8.32
C ILE A 61 -8.57 -11.49 -7.59
N ILE A 62 -9.09 -10.51 -8.32
CA ILE A 62 -9.78 -9.32 -7.77
C ILE A 62 -11.16 -9.24 -8.39
N ASP A 63 -12.22 -9.24 -7.56
CA ASP A 63 -13.62 -9.19 -8.00
C ASP A 63 -13.93 -10.20 -9.11
N ASP A 64 -13.53 -11.46 -8.89
CA ASP A 64 -13.69 -12.58 -9.83
C ASP A 64 -12.93 -12.44 -11.16
N ILE A 65 -12.09 -11.40 -11.29
CA ILE A 65 -11.19 -11.23 -12.44
C ILE A 65 -9.85 -11.87 -12.12
N ASP A 66 -9.46 -12.89 -12.87
CA ASP A 66 -8.13 -13.50 -12.74
C ASP A 66 -7.06 -12.56 -13.32
N LEU A 67 -6.25 -12.03 -12.42
CA LEU A 67 -5.14 -11.13 -12.74
C LEU A 67 -3.78 -11.83 -12.75
N THR A 68 -3.72 -13.15 -12.55
CA THR A 68 -2.48 -13.92 -12.37
C THR A 68 -1.43 -13.60 -13.43
N LYS A 69 -1.83 -13.59 -14.69
CA LYS A 69 -0.95 -13.31 -15.83
C LYS A 69 -1.06 -11.87 -16.35
N SER A 70 -1.85 -11.01 -15.71
CA SER A 70 -2.02 -9.63 -16.13
C SER A 70 -0.80 -8.79 -15.76
N PRO A 71 -0.22 -8.01 -16.68
CA PRO A 71 0.91 -7.13 -16.35
C PRO A 71 0.45 -5.94 -15.50
N GLU A 72 1.40 -5.32 -14.77
CA GLU A 72 1.17 -4.24 -13.81
C GLU A 72 0.29 -3.11 -14.38
N HIS A 73 0.56 -2.63 -15.60
CA HIS A 73 -0.20 -1.54 -16.21
C HIS A 73 -1.68 -1.87 -16.43
N LYS A 74 -2.04 -3.14 -16.60
CA LYS A 74 -3.45 -3.57 -16.69
C LYS A 74 -4.09 -3.66 -15.31
N ARG A 75 -3.32 -4.06 -14.28
CA ARG A 75 -3.80 -4.10 -12.89
C ARG A 75 -3.97 -2.70 -12.29
N ALA A 76 -3.23 -1.71 -12.81
CA ALA A 76 -3.28 -0.33 -12.32
C ALA A 76 -4.67 0.34 -12.37
N LYS A 77 -5.62 -0.17 -13.15
CA LYS A 77 -7.00 0.31 -13.13
C LYS A 77 -7.80 -0.18 -11.91
N TYR A 78 -7.35 -1.25 -11.25
CA TYR A 78 -8.01 -1.84 -10.08
C TYR A 78 -7.24 -1.54 -8.79
N ILE A 79 -5.92 -1.34 -8.89
CA ILE A 79 -5.01 -1.27 -7.76
C ILE A 79 -4.39 0.14 -7.69
N GLY A 80 -4.54 0.82 -6.54
CA GLY A 80 -3.72 1.96 -6.16
C GLY A 80 -2.52 1.48 -5.36
N ARG A 81 -1.36 2.12 -5.52
CA ARG A 81 -0.16 1.78 -4.75
C ARG A 81 0.55 3.01 -4.23
N VAL A 82 0.97 2.96 -2.98
CA VAL A 82 1.85 3.93 -2.33
C VAL A 82 3.12 3.20 -1.89
N PHE A 83 4.28 3.74 -2.25
CA PHE A 83 5.57 3.09 -2.05
C PHE A 83 6.26 3.61 -0.78
N GLN A 84 7.20 2.85 -0.26
CA GLN A 84 8.09 3.24 0.84
C GLN A 84 8.99 4.43 0.42
N ASP A 85 9.63 4.35 -0.74
CA ASP A 85 10.37 5.49 -1.29
C ASP A 85 9.39 6.52 -1.86
N THR A 86 9.31 7.66 -1.19
CA THR A 86 8.41 8.76 -1.54
C THR A 86 8.63 9.30 -2.97
N ARG A 87 9.78 9.01 -3.60
CA ARG A 87 10.11 9.44 -4.97
C ARG A 87 9.46 8.58 -6.04
N MET A 88 9.15 7.33 -5.73
CA MET A 88 8.60 6.39 -6.73
C MET A 88 7.17 6.71 -7.15
N GLY A 89 6.42 7.41 -6.31
CA GLY A 89 5.01 7.73 -6.58
C GLY A 89 4.79 8.98 -7.44
N THR A 90 5.84 9.75 -7.75
CA THR A 90 5.72 11.03 -8.48
C THR A 90 6.78 11.17 -9.58
N ALA A 91 6.40 11.86 -10.67
CA ALA A 91 7.35 12.33 -11.68
C ALA A 91 8.03 13.62 -11.17
N SER A 92 9.25 13.50 -10.65
CA SER A 92 9.96 14.55 -9.91
C SER A 92 10.16 15.85 -10.69
N ASP A 93 10.29 15.78 -12.01
CA ASP A 93 10.50 16.93 -12.89
C ASP A 93 9.21 17.63 -13.32
N LEU A 94 8.07 17.00 -13.10
CA LEU A 94 6.76 17.54 -13.39
C LEU A 94 6.22 18.31 -12.17
N SER A 95 5.35 19.28 -12.44
CA SER A 95 4.62 20.04 -11.43
C SER A 95 3.61 19.17 -10.68
N ILE A 96 3.08 19.68 -9.55
CA ILE A 96 2.01 19.03 -8.80
C ILE A 96 0.77 18.83 -9.70
N GLU A 97 0.35 19.88 -10.45
CA GLU A 97 -0.82 19.78 -11.33
C GLU A 97 -0.62 18.76 -12.46
N GLU A 98 0.59 18.62 -13.00
CA GLU A 98 0.90 17.63 -14.03
C GLU A 98 0.88 16.20 -13.49
N ASN A 99 1.45 15.97 -12.30
CA ASN A 99 1.35 14.68 -11.61
C ASN A 99 -0.11 14.29 -11.34
N LEU A 100 -0.91 15.22 -10.84
CA LEU A 100 -2.35 15.00 -10.62
C LEU A 100 -3.08 14.71 -11.93
N ALA A 101 -2.76 15.42 -13.02
CA ALA A 101 -3.37 15.19 -14.32
C ALA A 101 -3.05 13.80 -14.88
N ILE A 102 -1.83 13.31 -14.68
CA ILE A 102 -1.45 11.93 -15.07
C ILE A 102 -2.27 10.91 -14.26
N ALA A 103 -2.35 11.11 -12.93
CA ALA A 103 -3.12 10.23 -12.06
C ALA A 103 -4.63 10.27 -12.40
N TYR A 104 -5.20 11.45 -12.61
CA TYR A 104 -6.61 11.63 -12.94
C TYR A 104 -7.02 11.01 -14.30
N ARG A 105 -6.06 10.85 -15.21
CA ARG A 105 -6.29 10.22 -16.51
C ARG A 105 -5.93 8.74 -16.57
N ARG A 106 -5.52 8.15 -15.45
CA ARG A 106 -5.20 6.72 -15.38
C ARG A 106 -6.42 5.89 -15.79
N GLY A 107 -6.21 4.95 -16.72
CA GLY A 107 -7.28 4.07 -17.23
C GLY A 107 -8.25 4.72 -18.23
N LYS A 108 -8.11 6.02 -18.52
CA LYS A 108 -8.92 6.70 -19.53
C LYS A 108 -8.24 6.68 -20.90
N SER A 109 -9.04 6.73 -21.97
CA SER A 109 -8.54 6.87 -23.33
C SER A 109 -7.75 8.17 -23.49
N ARG A 110 -6.58 8.08 -24.11
CA ARG A 110 -5.73 9.25 -24.38
C ARG A 110 -6.12 9.83 -25.75
N THR A 111 -6.55 11.08 -25.73
CA THR A 111 -6.84 11.85 -26.94
C THR A 111 -5.96 13.08 -26.97
N LEU A 112 -5.80 13.70 -28.15
CA LEU A 112 -5.15 15.02 -28.27
C LEU A 112 -6.06 16.09 -27.64
N ARG A 113 -5.82 16.41 -26.37
CA ARG A 113 -6.51 17.45 -25.62
C ARG A 113 -5.49 18.37 -24.95
N PHE A 114 -5.92 19.60 -24.62
CA PHE A 114 -5.15 20.51 -23.76
C PHE A 114 -4.75 19.79 -22.47
N GLY A 115 -3.53 20.02 -22.03
CA GLY A 115 -2.93 19.28 -20.93
C GLY A 115 -3.74 19.31 -19.64
N ILE A 116 -4.14 20.48 -19.15
CA ILE A 116 -4.90 20.67 -17.90
C ILE A 116 -5.90 21.81 -18.11
N THR A 117 -7.19 21.56 -17.85
CA THR A 117 -8.24 22.57 -17.98
C THR A 117 -8.32 23.44 -16.73
N ARG A 118 -9.06 24.56 -16.82
CA ARG A 118 -9.28 25.46 -15.68
C ARG A 118 -10.09 24.76 -14.59
N GLU A 119 -11.09 23.98 -14.97
CA GLU A 119 -11.94 23.19 -14.07
C GLU A 119 -11.11 22.13 -13.33
N GLU A 120 -10.21 21.45 -14.04
CA GLU A 120 -9.28 20.48 -13.41
C GLU A 120 -8.38 21.17 -12.37
N LYS A 121 -7.86 22.37 -12.67
CA LYS A 121 -7.03 23.12 -11.71
C LYS A 121 -7.80 23.50 -10.44
N GLU A 122 -9.02 23.96 -10.57
CA GLU A 122 -9.85 24.30 -9.40
C GLU A 122 -10.22 23.03 -8.59
N MET A 123 -10.49 21.93 -9.26
CA MET A 123 -10.68 20.63 -8.59
C MET A 123 -9.41 20.21 -7.83
N TYR A 124 -8.22 20.30 -8.46
CA TYR A 124 -6.96 19.95 -7.81
C TYR A 124 -6.68 20.82 -6.58
N LYS A 125 -6.96 22.14 -6.64
CA LYS A 125 -6.82 23.01 -5.46
C LYS A 125 -7.70 22.54 -4.31
N LYS A 126 -8.97 22.22 -4.58
CA LYS A 126 -9.91 21.79 -3.54
C LYS A 126 -9.43 20.52 -2.83
N ILE A 127 -9.08 19.49 -3.60
CA ILE A 127 -8.64 18.23 -3.01
C ILE A 127 -7.26 18.33 -2.32
N LEU A 128 -6.36 19.18 -2.82
CA LEU A 128 -5.07 19.44 -2.16
C LEU A 128 -5.23 20.22 -0.85
N ALA A 129 -6.23 21.10 -0.77
CA ALA A 129 -6.54 21.84 0.47
C ALA A 129 -6.95 20.88 1.61
N GLU A 130 -7.60 19.75 1.29
CA GLU A 130 -7.98 18.72 2.28
C GLU A 130 -6.79 18.05 2.95
N LEU A 131 -5.60 18.07 2.30
CA LEU A 131 -4.37 17.54 2.88
C LEU A 131 -3.82 18.44 4.01
N ASP A 132 -4.20 19.70 4.03
CA ASP A 132 -3.69 20.71 4.99
C ASP A 132 -2.14 20.76 5.04
N LEU A 133 -1.51 20.76 3.86
CA LEU A 133 -0.05 20.78 3.65
C LEU A 133 0.41 21.96 2.79
N GLY A 134 -0.50 22.90 2.47
CA GLY A 134 -0.21 24.08 1.66
C GLY A 134 0.06 23.81 0.18
N LEU A 135 -0.27 22.60 -0.31
CA LEU A 135 -0.02 22.19 -1.70
C LEU A 135 -1.00 22.83 -2.69
N ASP A 136 -2.17 23.24 -2.23
CA ASP A 136 -3.20 23.95 -2.99
C ASP A 136 -2.69 25.27 -3.60
N LYS A 137 -1.71 25.92 -2.95
CA LYS A 137 -1.07 27.16 -3.37
C LYS A 137 0.16 26.95 -4.25
N ARG A 138 0.59 25.71 -4.45
CA ARG A 138 1.87 25.32 -5.07
C ARG A 138 1.72 24.45 -6.31
N LEU A 139 0.58 24.48 -7.01
CA LEU A 139 0.27 23.62 -8.15
C LEU A 139 1.35 23.56 -9.23
N LYS A 140 2.04 24.67 -9.48
CA LYS A 140 3.08 24.79 -10.50
C LYS A 140 4.48 24.37 -10.01
N ASP A 141 4.65 24.13 -8.72
CA ASP A 141 5.93 23.69 -8.17
C ASP A 141 6.22 22.27 -8.63
N LYS A 142 7.48 22.01 -8.99
CA LYS A 142 7.93 20.66 -9.31
C LYS A 142 7.91 19.78 -8.06
N THR A 143 7.48 18.53 -8.20
CA THR A 143 7.35 17.62 -7.05
C THR A 143 8.69 17.29 -6.39
N ARG A 144 9.83 17.49 -7.07
CA ARG A 144 11.16 17.36 -6.47
C ARG A 144 11.41 18.33 -5.29
N TYR A 145 10.69 19.47 -5.23
CA TYR A 145 10.83 20.47 -4.17
C TYR A 145 9.89 20.22 -2.97
N LEU A 146 9.12 19.15 -2.99
CA LEU A 146 8.28 18.74 -1.90
C LEU A 146 9.08 18.03 -0.81
N SER A 147 8.71 18.24 0.45
CA SER A 147 9.19 17.39 1.54
C SER A 147 8.73 15.93 1.34
N GLY A 148 9.37 14.98 2.02
CA GLY A 148 8.99 13.58 1.98
C GLY A 148 7.51 13.38 2.29
N GLY A 149 7.02 14.00 3.38
CA GLY A 149 5.62 13.89 3.78
C GLY A 149 4.63 14.55 2.81
N GLN A 150 4.97 15.73 2.27
CA GLN A 150 4.15 16.38 1.23
C GLN A 150 4.04 15.49 -0.01
N ARG A 151 5.15 14.88 -0.43
CA ARG A 151 5.18 13.99 -1.58
C ARG A 151 4.41 12.72 -1.32
N GLN A 152 4.52 12.16 -0.11
CA GLN A 152 3.79 10.96 0.28
C GLN A 152 2.27 11.20 0.33
N ALA A 153 1.84 12.33 0.92
CA ALA A 153 0.42 12.71 0.92
C ALA A 153 -0.12 12.94 -0.50
N LEU A 154 0.68 13.56 -1.38
CA LEU A 154 0.33 13.71 -2.79
C LEU A 154 0.20 12.35 -3.48
N THR A 155 1.14 11.43 -3.24
CA THR A 155 1.10 10.06 -3.80
C THR A 155 -0.13 9.30 -3.32
N LEU A 156 -0.46 9.40 -2.03
CA LEU A 156 -1.66 8.78 -1.46
C LEU A 156 -2.93 9.32 -2.14
N LEU A 157 -3.05 10.64 -2.28
CA LEU A 157 -4.15 11.27 -3.00
C LEU A 157 -4.26 10.76 -4.44
N MET A 158 -3.13 10.72 -5.16
CA MET A 158 -3.08 10.22 -6.55
C MET A 158 -3.47 8.74 -6.66
N ALA A 159 -3.09 7.92 -5.68
CA ALA A 159 -3.42 6.50 -5.63
C ALA A 159 -4.92 6.25 -5.42
N THR A 160 -5.60 7.15 -4.70
CA THR A 160 -7.03 7.04 -4.34
C THR A 160 -7.98 7.76 -5.30
N PHE A 161 -7.49 8.54 -6.25
CA PHE A 161 -8.26 9.39 -7.17
C PHE A 161 -9.43 8.69 -7.90
N HIS A 162 -9.27 7.44 -8.25
CA HIS A 162 -10.25 6.66 -9.00
C HIS A 162 -10.91 5.56 -8.18
N HIS A 163 -10.93 5.72 -6.86
CA HIS A 163 -11.49 4.72 -5.95
C HIS A 163 -11.04 3.30 -6.36
N PRO A 164 -9.73 2.99 -6.22
CA PRO A 164 -9.23 1.68 -6.61
C PRO A 164 -9.96 0.60 -5.81
N LYS A 165 -10.11 -0.58 -6.41
CA LYS A 165 -10.67 -1.74 -5.71
C LYS A 165 -9.79 -2.15 -4.52
N LEU A 166 -8.47 -2.04 -4.69
CA LEU A 166 -7.49 -2.36 -3.67
C LEU A 166 -6.43 -1.26 -3.58
N LEU A 167 -6.16 -0.78 -2.38
CA LEU A 167 -5.07 0.13 -2.07
C LEU A 167 -3.93 -0.63 -1.40
N LEU A 168 -2.76 -0.63 -2.01
CA LEU A 168 -1.53 -1.22 -1.46
C LEU A 168 -0.65 -0.12 -0.87
N LEU A 169 -0.32 -0.24 0.41
CA LEU A 169 0.47 0.70 1.19
C LEU A 169 1.74 0.00 1.70
N ASP A 170 2.88 0.28 1.07
CA ASP A 170 4.15 -0.38 1.35
C ASP A 170 5.00 0.50 2.27
N GLU A 171 4.93 0.28 3.58
CA GLU A 171 5.72 1.01 4.60
C GLU A 171 5.76 2.53 4.38
N HIS A 172 4.66 3.07 3.92
CA HIS A 172 4.56 4.41 3.33
C HIS A 172 4.82 5.57 4.31
N THR A 173 5.04 5.29 5.59
CA THR A 173 5.40 6.28 6.63
C THR A 173 6.80 6.07 7.19
N ALA A 174 7.50 4.97 6.87
CA ALA A 174 8.76 4.59 7.49
C ALA A 174 9.92 5.57 7.23
N ALA A 175 9.91 6.26 6.08
CA ALA A 175 10.95 7.22 5.69
C ALA A 175 10.69 8.66 6.16
N LEU A 176 9.65 8.88 6.99
CA LEU A 176 9.22 10.19 7.44
C LEU A 176 9.57 10.44 8.91
N ASP A 177 9.73 11.71 9.28
CA ASP A 177 9.81 12.08 10.70
C ASP A 177 8.50 11.75 11.44
N PRO A 178 8.52 11.52 12.76
CA PRO A 178 7.37 11.00 13.50
C PRO A 178 6.11 11.87 13.38
N LYS A 179 6.25 13.20 13.37
CA LYS A 179 5.12 14.14 13.26
C LYS A 179 4.47 14.04 11.89
N THR A 180 5.28 14.01 10.85
CA THR A 180 4.82 13.88 9.46
C THR A 180 4.25 12.50 9.18
N ALA A 181 4.89 11.43 9.70
CA ALA A 181 4.40 10.06 9.60
C ALA A 181 2.99 9.92 10.19
N LYS A 182 2.76 10.48 11.39
CA LYS A 182 1.43 10.51 12.01
C LYS A 182 0.40 11.22 11.11
N LYS A 183 0.74 12.40 10.57
CA LYS A 183 -0.17 13.14 9.68
C LYS A 183 -0.53 12.35 8.41
N VAL A 184 0.46 11.74 7.76
CA VAL A 184 0.23 10.90 6.56
C VAL A 184 -0.63 9.69 6.91
N LEU A 185 -0.40 9.08 8.06
CA LEU A 185 -1.17 7.94 8.52
C LEU A 185 -2.64 8.31 8.82
N ASP A 186 -2.87 9.46 9.47
CA ASP A 186 -4.22 9.97 9.73
C ASP A 186 -4.95 10.30 8.41
N LEU A 187 -4.27 10.86 7.42
CA LEU A 187 -4.80 11.03 6.06
C LEU A 187 -5.14 9.69 5.39
N THR A 188 -4.29 8.67 5.58
CA THR A 188 -4.55 7.32 5.06
C THR A 188 -5.84 6.76 5.63
N VAL A 189 -6.01 6.82 6.96
CA VAL A 189 -7.23 6.35 7.65
C VAL A 189 -8.46 7.12 7.15
N LYS A 190 -8.33 8.45 7.02
CA LYS A 190 -9.40 9.31 6.48
C LYS A 190 -9.81 8.86 5.07
N PHE A 191 -8.88 8.77 4.13
CA PHE A 191 -9.19 8.41 2.73
C PHE A 191 -9.73 7.00 2.59
N VAL A 192 -9.19 6.03 3.34
CA VAL A 192 -9.70 4.66 3.34
C VAL A 192 -11.13 4.61 3.86
N GLY A 193 -11.41 5.28 4.99
CA GLY A 193 -12.72 5.28 5.62
C GLY A 193 -13.77 6.04 4.82
N GLU A 194 -13.50 7.29 4.39
CA GLU A 194 -14.46 8.12 3.65
C GLU A 194 -14.85 7.51 2.30
N ASN A 195 -13.94 6.78 1.66
CA ASN A 195 -14.18 6.15 0.36
C ASN A 195 -14.48 4.65 0.44
N ASN A 196 -14.62 4.10 1.66
CA ASN A 196 -14.82 2.66 1.91
C ASN A 196 -13.86 1.78 1.09
N LEU A 197 -12.57 2.16 1.06
CA LEU A 197 -11.57 1.43 0.27
C LEU A 197 -11.14 0.16 0.98
N THR A 198 -10.90 -0.88 0.20
CA THR A 198 -10.15 -2.05 0.68
C THR A 198 -8.67 -1.73 0.65
N ALA A 199 -7.97 -1.89 1.77
CA ALA A 199 -6.56 -1.55 1.87
C ALA A 199 -5.73 -2.69 2.50
N LEU A 200 -4.54 -2.90 1.95
CA LEU A 200 -3.52 -3.78 2.50
C LEU A 200 -2.28 -2.92 2.81
N MET A 201 -2.05 -2.68 4.09
CA MET A 201 -0.94 -1.87 4.60
C MET A 201 0.15 -2.77 5.17
N VAL A 202 1.35 -2.61 4.66
CA VAL A 202 2.55 -3.17 5.26
C VAL A 202 3.18 -2.14 6.18
N THR A 203 3.51 -2.54 7.41
CA THR A 203 4.17 -1.70 8.40
C THR A 203 5.09 -2.53 9.29
N HIS A 204 6.19 -1.94 9.77
CA HIS A 204 6.97 -2.53 10.87
C HIS A 204 6.45 -2.11 12.24
N ASN A 205 5.64 -1.05 12.30
CA ASN A 205 5.14 -0.53 13.56
C ASN A 205 3.90 -1.32 13.99
N MET A 206 4.06 -2.17 15.01
CA MET A 206 2.97 -3.00 15.54
C MET A 206 1.86 -2.17 16.18
N LYS A 207 2.20 -1.02 16.78
CA LYS A 207 1.20 -0.09 17.36
C LYS A 207 0.28 0.45 16.26
N ASP A 208 0.84 0.81 15.10
CA ASP A 208 0.05 1.26 13.97
C ASP A 208 -0.79 0.12 13.39
N ALA A 209 -0.24 -1.09 13.26
CA ALA A 209 -0.99 -2.26 12.80
C ALA A 209 -2.18 -2.59 13.73
N LEU A 210 -2.01 -2.47 15.04
CA LEU A 210 -3.09 -2.66 16.02
C LEU A 210 -4.13 -1.54 15.97
N ARG A 211 -3.68 -0.29 15.88
CA ARG A 211 -4.55 0.90 15.88
C ARG A 211 -5.39 1.02 14.62
N ILE A 212 -4.82 0.64 13.47
CA ILE A 212 -5.39 0.91 12.16
C ILE A 212 -5.98 -0.37 11.56
N GLY A 213 -7.11 -0.18 10.85
CA GLY A 213 -7.78 -1.26 10.18
C GLY A 213 -8.54 -2.21 11.11
N ASN A 214 -9.22 -3.17 10.51
CA ASN A 214 -10.08 -4.13 11.17
C ASN A 214 -9.47 -5.53 11.27
N ARG A 215 -8.31 -5.77 10.64
CA ARG A 215 -7.64 -7.08 10.57
C ARG A 215 -6.13 -6.92 10.56
N ILE A 216 -5.41 -7.87 11.16
CA ILE A 216 -3.96 -7.97 11.15
C ILE A 216 -3.56 -9.31 10.56
N ILE A 217 -2.59 -9.32 9.66
CA ILE A 217 -1.91 -10.53 9.22
C ILE A 217 -0.41 -10.41 9.51
N MET A 218 0.21 -11.52 9.91
CA MET A 218 1.65 -11.58 10.09
C MET A 218 2.25 -12.68 9.24
N LEU A 219 3.29 -12.32 8.50
CA LEU A 219 4.02 -13.24 7.66
C LEU A 219 5.32 -13.64 8.35
N HIS A 220 5.66 -14.92 8.24
CA HIS A 220 6.96 -15.44 8.66
C HIS A 220 7.45 -16.43 7.61
N LYS A 221 8.72 -16.29 7.19
CA LYS A 221 9.34 -17.14 6.16
C LYS A 221 8.44 -17.40 4.94
N GLY A 222 7.74 -16.35 4.48
CA GLY A 222 6.90 -16.43 3.29
C GLY A 222 5.55 -17.13 3.46
N GLN A 223 5.10 -17.34 4.69
CA GLN A 223 3.78 -17.89 5.03
C GLN A 223 3.01 -16.92 5.94
N ILE A 224 1.69 -16.93 5.86
CA ILE A 224 0.85 -16.24 6.84
C ILE A 224 0.73 -17.15 8.07
N ILE A 225 1.24 -16.69 9.22
CA ILE A 225 1.22 -17.44 10.47
C ILE A 225 0.19 -16.91 11.46
N LEU A 226 -0.22 -15.64 11.33
CA LEU A 226 -1.30 -15.06 12.12
C LEU A 226 -2.26 -14.31 11.20
N ASP A 227 -3.55 -14.42 11.49
CA ASP A 227 -4.64 -13.74 10.82
C ASP A 227 -5.74 -13.45 11.84
N ILE A 228 -5.78 -12.22 12.34
CA ILE A 228 -6.58 -11.80 13.49
C ILE A 228 -7.49 -10.66 13.08
N SER A 229 -8.77 -10.72 13.40
CA SER A 229 -9.76 -9.71 13.02
C SER A 229 -10.84 -9.50 14.10
N GLY A 230 -11.66 -8.46 13.91
CA GLY A 230 -12.83 -8.20 14.74
C GLY A 230 -12.53 -7.96 16.22
N GLU A 231 -13.33 -8.55 17.10
CA GLU A 231 -13.24 -8.34 18.55
C GLU A 231 -11.95 -8.91 19.16
N GLU A 232 -11.36 -9.93 18.57
CA GLU A 232 -10.07 -10.46 19.00
C GLU A 232 -8.98 -9.41 18.83
N LYS A 233 -8.89 -8.79 17.63
CA LYS A 233 -7.91 -7.72 17.37
C LYS A 233 -8.03 -6.55 18.34
N LYS A 234 -9.26 -6.14 18.69
CA LYS A 234 -9.51 -4.98 19.56
C LYS A 234 -8.99 -5.16 20.99
N LYS A 235 -8.82 -6.39 21.44
CA LYS A 235 -8.38 -6.74 22.81
C LYS A 235 -6.87 -6.87 22.93
N LEU A 236 -6.15 -6.95 21.78
CA LEU A 236 -4.72 -7.17 21.78
C LEU A 236 -3.94 -5.87 22.01
N ASP A 237 -2.88 -6.01 22.76
CA ASP A 237 -1.80 -5.03 22.80
C ASP A 237 -0.54 -5.53 22.07
N VAL A 238 0.54 -4.74 22.06
CA VAL A 238 1.78 -5.12 21.37
C VAL A 238 2.43 -6.35 22.01
N PRO A 239 2.56 -6.46 23.34
CA PRO A 239 3.04 -7.68 24.00
C PRO A 239 2.27 -8.94 23.61
N ASP A 240 0.94 -8.87 23.60
CA ASP A 240 0.09 -10.01 23.21
C ASP A 240 0.39 -10.46 21.77
N LEU A 241 0.48 -9.50 20.83
CA LEU A 241 0.76 -9.79 19.43
C LEU A 241 2.15 -10.41 19.25
N LEU A 242 3.14 -9.96 20.02
CA LEU A 242 4.49 -10.55 20.05
C LEU A 242 4.47 -12.00 20.55
N ALA A 243 3.82 -12.24 21.68
CA ALA A 243 3.69 -13.59 22.26
C ALA A 243 2.99 -14.57 21.30
N MET A 244 1.93 -14.10 20.61
CA MET A 244 1.24 -14.88 19.59
C MET A 244 2.18 -15.20 18.40
N PHE A 245 2.98 -14.22 17.97
CA PHE A 245 3.94 -14.41 16.90
C PHE A 245 5.04 -15.42 17.29
N GLU A 246 5.63 -15.29 18.45
CA GLU A 246 6.66 -16.24 18.98
C GLU A 246 6.11 -17.65 19.04
N LYS A 247 4.91 -17.82 19.58
CA LYS A 247 4.22 -19.11 19.62
C LYS A 247 3.97 -19.71 18.24
N ALA A 248 3.57 -18.89 17.27
CA ALA A 248 3.25 -19.34 15.91
C ALA A 248 4.50 -19.60 15.05
N SER A 249 5.55 -18.79 15.22
CA SER A 249 6.81 -18.91 14.47
C SER A 249 7.77 -19.97 15.03
N GLY A 250 7.65 -20.28 16.31
CA GLY A 250 8.62 -21.10 17.04
C GLY A 250 9.96 -20.41 17.31
N GLU A 251 10.05 -19.12 17.10
CA GLU A 251 11.28 -18.32 17.26
C GLU A 251 11.03 -17.16 18.24
N GLU A 252 11.97 -16.91 19.16
CA GLU A 252 11.95 -15.73 20.02
C GLU A 252 12.27 -14.49 19.21
N ILE A 253 11.52 -13.40 19.44
CA ILE A 253 11.78 -12.10 18.78
C ILE A 253 12.89 -11.36 19.56
N ASN A 254 14.13 -11.59 19.17
CA ASN A 254 15.29 -10.85 19.68
C ASN A 254 15.48 -9.48 19.02
N ASN A 255 14.44 -8.77 18.65
CA ASN A 255 14.59 -7.58 17.83
C ASN A 255 14.03 -6.33 18.49
N ASP A 256 14.91 -5.58 19.21
CA ASP A 256 14.63 -4.25 19.80
C ASP A 256 13.99 -3.24 18.81
N ARG A 257 14.18 -3.45 17.49
CA ARG A 257 13.60 -2.58 16.47
C ARG A 257 12.07 -2.69 16.34
N MET A 258 11.46 -3.78 16.75
CA MET A 258 10.00 -3.95 16.73
C MET A 258 9.32 -3.37 17.98
N LEU A 259 10.07 -3.10 19.03
CA LEU A 259 9.59 -2.61 20.33
C LEU A 259 9.73 -1.09 20.50
N LEU A 260 10.61 -0.43 19.75
CA LEU A 260 11.08 0.93 20.08
C LEU A 260 10.54 2.05 19.16
N ASN A 261 9.58 1.79 18.27
CA ASN A 261 8.97 2.87 17.49
C ASN A 261 7.47 2.97 17.70
#